data_fade176ef3a90108f1929d8e8de011b8
#
_entry.id   fade176ef3a90108f1929d8e8de011b8
#
_cell.length_a   1.000
_cell.length_b   1.000
_cell.length_c   1.000
_cell.angle_alpha   90.00
_cell.angle_beta   90.00
_cell.angle_gamma   90.00
#
_symmetry.space_group_name_H-M   'P 1'
#
loop_
_entity.id
_entity.type
_entity.pdbx_description
1 polymer ?
#
loop_
_entity_poly.entity_id
_entity_poly.type
_entity_poly.pdbx_seq_one_letter_code
_entity_poly.pdbx_strand_id
1 'polypeptide(L)'
;MASPPPSWNRTQEPFAELISAEAIAARVAELGTKITEDYRDKPDVVVIGVLKGSVIFMSDLVRHIALPIKVDFMGISSYGDETVSSGVVQITQDVSKPLEGKHVIVVEDIVDTGHTVHYLLENLATRRPASIKLAALLHKPERQERQVKIDYLGFTIPNKFVVGYGLDVGQLYRNLPFIGYVVGA
;
A
#
# COMPACT_ATOMS: atom_id res chain seq x y z
N MET A 1 0.63 -26.57 16.60
CA MET A 1 1.70 -26.15 15.66
C MET A 1 1.03 -25.91 14.31
N ALA A 2 1.07 -24.70 13.77
CA ALA A 2 0.56 -24.43 12.43
C ALA A 2 1.46 -25.13 11.41
N SER A 3 0.86 -25.77 10.40
CA SER A 3 1.63 -26.36 9.29
C SER A 3 2.44 -25.26 8.61
N PRO A 4 3.69 -25.52 8.20
CA PRO A 4 4.45 -24.55 7.44
C PRO A 4 3.68 -24.19 6.16
N PRO A 5 3.75 -22.94 5.71
CA PRO A 5 3.10 -22.53 4.45
C PRO A 5 3.64 -23.41 3.30
N PRO A 6 2.82 -23.64 2.26
CA PRO A 6 3.24 -24.43 1.12
C PRO A 6 4.57 -23.90 0.58
N SER A 7 5.52 -24.80 0.32
CA SER A 7 6.78 -24.42 -0.32
C SER A 7 6.47 -23.99 -1.75
N TRP A 8 6.52 -22.70 -2.01
CA TRP A 8 6.45 -22.18 -3.38
C TRP A 8 7.62 -22.74 -4.17
N ASN A 9 7.32 -23.39 -5.28
CA ASN A 9 8.36 -23.97 -6.14
C ASN A 9 9.05 -22.85 -6.92
N ARG A 10 10.04 -22.22 -6.30
CA ARG A 10 10.81 -21.07 -6.83
C ARG A 10 11.52 -21.37 -8.16
N THR A 11 11.64 -22.65 -8.54
CA THR A 11 12.35 -23.05 -9.77
C THR A 11 11.51 -23.02 -11.05
N GLN A 12 10.20 -22.83 -10.94
CA GLN A 12 9.27 -22.79 -12.08
C GLN A 12 8.59 -21.42 -12.27
N GLU A 13 8.84 -20.46 -11.40
CA GLU A 13 8.23 -19.14 -11.48
C GLU A 13 9.11 -18.18 -12.31
N PRO A 14 8.52 -17.39 -13.22
CA PRO A 14 9.26 -16.40 -14.02
C PRO A 14 9.67 -15.18 -13.16
N PHE A 15 9.66 -15.29 -11.83
CA PHE A 15 9.90 -14.22 -10.89
C PHE A 15 11.19 -14.47 -10.10
N ALA A 16 12.06 -13.45 -10.05
CA ALA A 16 13.15 -13.40 -9.08
C ALA A 16 12.71 -12.62 -7.84
N GLU A 17 13.07 -13.12 -6.66
CA GLU A 17 12.80 -12.42 -5.40
C GLU A 17 13.56 -11.09 -5.34
N LEU A 18 12.86 -10.00 -5.03
CA LEU A 18 13.42 -8.67 -4.82
C LEU A 18 13.50 -8.32 -3.33
N ILE A 19 12.44 -8.65 -2.57
CA ILE A 19 12.35 -8.41 -1.13
C ILE A 19 11.74 -9.66 -0.50
N SER A 20 12.43 -10.27 0.46
CA SER A 20 11.98 -11.49 1.12
C SER A 20 10.80 -11.24 2.08
N ALA A 21 10.06 -12.29 2.38
CA ALA A 21 8.94 -12.25 3.32
C ALA A 21 9.41 -11.79 4.72
N GLU A 22 10.59 -12.22 5.15
CA GLU A 22 11.17 -11.86 6.44
C GLU A 22 11.53 -10.37 6.51
N ALA A 23 12.12 -9.83 5.43
CA ALA A 23 12.42 -8.40 5.33
C ALA A 23 11.15 -7.55 5.36
N ILE A 24 10.09 -7.99 4.66
CA ILE A 24 8.78 -7.33 4.68
C ILE A 24 8.21 -7.34 6.09
N ALA A 25 8.17 -8.50 6.76
CA ALA A 25 7.61 -8.63 8.10
C ALA A 25 8.34 -7.73 9.12
N ALA A 26 9.67 -7.70 9.09
CA ALA A 26 10.47 -6.83 9.95
C ALA A 26 10.13 -5.35 9.70
N ARG A 27 10.10 -4.93 8.43
CA ARG A 27 9.83 -3.53 8.08
C ARG A 27 8.41 -3.10 8.44
N VAL A 28 7.42 -3.94 8.23
CA VAL A 28 6.02 -3.67 8.60
C VAL A 28 5.87 -3.49 10.11
N ALA A 29 6.56 -4.31 10.92
CA ALA A 29 6.58 -4.17 12.37
C ALA A 29 7.20 -2.82 12.82
N GLU A 30 8.32 -2.40 12.20
CA GLU A 30 8.92 -1.07 12.45
C GLU A 30 7.95 0.08 12.13
N LEU A 31 7.26 -0.01 10.98
CA LEU A 31 6.29 1.02 10.57
C LEU A 31 5.10 1.08 11.53
N GLY A 32 4.58 -0.07 11.97
CA GLY A 32 3.50 -0.13 12.95
C GLY A 32 3.89 0.49 14.30
N THR A 33 5.11 0.21 14.77
CA THR A 33 5.67 0.82 15.99
C THR A 33 5.77 2.33 15.84
N LYS A 34 6.32 2.82 14.72
CA LYS A 34 6.44 4.26 14.46
C LYS A 34 5.08 4.95 14.38
N ILE A 35 4.09 4.34 13.74
CA ILE A 35 2.72 4.87 13.70
C ILE A 35 2.15 4.93 15.12
N THR A 36 2.36 3.91 15.94
CA THR A 36 1.92 3.89 17.33
C THR A 36 2.48 5.08 18.13
N GLU A 37 3.77 5.36 17.97
CA GLU A 37 4.44 6.49 18.63
C GLU A 37 3.89 7.85 18.16
N ASP A 38 3.78 8.03 16.82
CA ASP A 38 3.33 9.29 16.20
C ASP A 38 1.86 9.64 16.53
N TYR A 39 1.05 8.63 16.87
CA TYR A 39 -0.39 8.79 17.11
C TYR A 39 -0.82 8.47 18.55
N ARG A 40 0.11 8.27 19.48
CA ARG A 40 -0.19 7.90 20.88
C ARG A 40 -1.21 8.80 21.54
N ASP A 41 -1.09 10.11 21.33
CA ASP A 41 -1.92 11.13 21.97
C ASP A 41 -3.00 11.69 21.01
N LYS A 42 -3.26 11.03 19.90
CA LYS A 42 -4.23 11.47 18.89
C LYS A 42 -5.49 10.61 18.95
N PRO A 43 -6.67 11.22 19.14
CA PRO A 43 -7.93 10.49 19.09
C PRO A 43 -8.32 10.19 17.63
N ASP A 44 -9.26 9.27 17.47
CA ASP A 44 -9.97 8.99 16.21
C ASP A 44 -9.06 8.75 15.00
N VAL A 45 -8.09 7.84 15.14
CA VAL A 45 -7.23 7.41 14.04
C VAL A 45 -7.99 6.44 13.12
N VAL A 46 -8.00 6.73 11.82
CA VAL A 46 -8.60 5.89 10.76
C VAL A 46 -7.51 5.48 9.79
N VAL A 47 -7.34 4.19 9.59
CA VAL A 47 -6.44 3.61 8.57
C VAL A 47 -7.27 3.21 7.37
N ILE A 48 -6.94 3.74 6.20
CA ILE A 48 -7.67 3.52 4.95
C ILE A 48 -6.78 2.78 3.97
N GLY A 49 -7.13 1.54 3.63
CA GLY A 49 -6.44 0.76 2.61
C GLY A 49 -6.98 1.03 1.21
N VAL A 50 -6.08 1.23 0.25
CA VAL A 50 -6.46 1.40 -1.16
C VAL A 50 -6.53 0.03 -1.82
N LEU A 51 -7.73 -0.36 -2.24
CA LEU A 51 -8.00 -1.66 -2.86
C LEU A 51 -7.46 -1.69 -4.30
N LYS A 52 -6.94 -2.87 -4.76
CA LYS A 52 -6.84 -4.16 -4.05
C LYS A 52 -5.43 -4.41 -3.49
N GLY A 53 -4.40 -3.78 -4.06
CA GLY A 53 -3.00 -4.11 -3.83
C GLY A 53 -2.55 -3.96 -2.38
N SER A 54 -3.07 -2.96 -1.67
CA SER A 54 -2.66 -2.69 -0.28
C SER A 54 -3.22 -3.67 0.76
N VAL A 55 -4.16 -4.55 0.39
CA VAL A 55 -4.91 -5.39 1.36
C VAL A 55 -3.99 -6.20 2.28
N ILE A 56 -2.97 -6.85 1.74
CA ILE A 56 -2.06 -7.69 2.54
C ILE A 56 -1.18 -6.83 3.43
N PHE A 57 -0.56 -5.79 2.86
CA PHE A 57 0.25 -4.83 3.61
C PHE A 57 -0.54 -4.19 4.75
N MET A 58 -1.73 -3.70 4.47
CA MET A 58 -2.59 -3.09 5.49
C MET A 58 -2.98 -4.08 6.58
N SER A 59 -3.34 -5.33 6.21
CA SER A 59 -3.71 -6.38 7.17
C SER A 59 -2.59 -6.68 8.16
N ASP A 60 -1.34 -6.70 7.68
CA ASP A 60 -0.19 -6.92 8.54
C ASP A 60 0.16 -5.66 9.35
N LEU A 61 0.16 -4.48 8.71
CA LEU A 61 0.50 -3.21 9.36
C LEU A 61 -0.40 -2.90 10.57
N VAL A 62 -1.72 -3.03 10.41
CA VAL A 62 -2.67 -2.68 11.49
C VAL A 62 -2.49 -3.54 12.75
N ARG A 63 -2.01 -4.77 12.62
CA ARG A 63 -1.71 -5.67 13.74
C ARG A 63 -0.47 -5.26 14.55
N HIS A 64 0.39 -4.42 13.98
CA HIS A 64 1.55 -3.84 14.64
C HIS A 64 1.30 -2.43 15.21
N ILE A 65 0.09 -1.88 15.02
CA ILE A 65 -0.31 -0.59 15.62
C ILE A 65 -0.98 -0.86 16.97
N ALA A 66 -0.31 -0.51 18.07
CA ALA A 66 -0.80 -0.72 19.44
C ALA A 66 -1.71 0.43 19.91
N LEU A 67 -2.68 0.82 19.08
CA LEU A 67 -3.69 1.85 19.36
C LEU A 67 -5.07 1.37 18.93
N PRO A 68 -6.16 1.87 19.56
CA PRO A 68 -7.52 1.63 19.08
C PRO A 68 -7.76 2.43 17.79
N ILE A 69 -7.57 1.80 16.66
CA ILE A 69 -7.77 2.39 15.32
C ILE A 69 -9.08 1.93 14.68
N LYS A 70 -9.61 2.74 13.78
CA LYS A 70 -10.67 2.36 12.84
C LYS A 70 -10.05 1.96 11.53
N VAL A 71 -10.63 0.97 10.86
CA VAL A 71 -10.17 0.46 9.56
C VAL A 71 -11.27 0.68 8.54
N ASP A 72 -10.91 1.18 7.36
CA ASP A 72 -11.80 1.35 6.22
C ASP A 72 -11.04 1.10 4.90
N PHE A 73 -11.75 1.05 3.79
CA PHE A 73 -11.16 0.81 2.48
C PHE A 73 -11.70 1.79 1.44
N MET A 74 -10.85 2.14 0.48
CA MET A 74 -11.26 2.83 -0.75
C MET A 74 -10.88 2.01 -1.97
N GLY A 75 -11.79 1.94 -2.93
CA GLY A 75 -11.52 1.37 -4.26
C GLY A 75 -11.22 2.47 -5.25
N ILE A 76 -10.16 2.28 -6.02
CA ILE A 76 -9.77 3.20 -7.09
C ILE A 76 -9.56 2.38 -8.37
N SER A 77 -10.03 2.90 -9.50
CA SER A 77 -9.67 2.42 -10.82
C SER A 77 -9.04 3.56 -11.64
N SER A 78 -7.94 3.26 -12.32
CA SER A 78 -7.46 4.08 -13.41
C SER A 78 -8.26 3.74 -14.66
N TYR A 79 -8.85 4.72 -15.31
CA TYR A 79 -9.60 4.51 -16.56
C TYR A 79 -8.62 4.24 -17.70
N GLY A 80 -8.66 3.02 -18.27
CA GLY A 80 -7.90 2.61 -19.44
C GLY A 80 -7.19 1.26 -19.24
N ASP A 81 -7.65 0.21 -19.95
CA ASP A 81 -6.98 -1.10 -20.06
C ASP A 81 -5.75 -1.04 -21.00
N GLU A 82 -5.35 0.14 -21.44
CA GLU A 82 -4.23 0.31 -22.38
C GLU A 82 -3.07 1.10 -21.76
N THR A 83 -1.89 0.83 -22.24
CA THR A 83 -0.56 1.28 -21.83
C THR A 83 -0.32 2.80 -21.73
N VAL A 84 -1.36 3.61 -21.96
CA VAL A 84 -1.33 5.07 -21.76
C VAL A 84 -2.42 5.44 -20.76
N SER A 85 -2.05 5.67 -19.50
CA SER A 85 -2.97 6.15 -18.48
C SER A 85 -3.49 7.53 -18.88
N SER A 86 -4.80 7.64 -19.12
CA SER A 86 -5.46 8.93 -19.39
C SER A 86 -5.42 9.90 -18.19
N GLY A 87 -4.81 9.48 -17.07
CA GLY A 87 -4.74 10.25 -15.83
C GLY A 87 -6.07 10.42 -15.09
N VAL A 88 -7.16 9.87 -15.62
CA VAL A 88 -8.46 9.93 -14.94
C VAL A 88 -8.55 8.83 -13.91
N VAL A 89 -8.57 9.22 -12.65
CA VAL A 89 -8.75 8.33 -11.48
C VAL A 89 -10.21 8.37 -11.06
N GLN A 90 -10.85 7.22 -10.95
CA GLN A 90 -12.21 7.09 -10.48
C GLN A 90 -12.26 6.36 -9.15
N ILE A 91 -12.98 6.92 -8.17
CA ILE A 91 -13.30 6.24 -6.91
C ILE A 91 -14.45 5.26 -7.19
N THR A 92 -14.19 3.95 -7.07
CA THR A 92 -15.16 2.88 -7.27
C THR A 92 -15.83 2.44 -5.98
N GLN A 93 -15.16 2.66 -4.85
CA GLN A 93 -15.68 2.44 -3.50
C GLN A 93 -15.19 3.55 -2.60
N ASP A 94 -16.10 4.21 -1.91
CA ASP A 94 -15.78 5.27 -0.96
C ASP A 94 -15.76 4.76 0.50
N VAL A 95 -15.14 5.53 1.39
CA VAL A 95 -15.12 5.25 2.83
C VAL A 95 -16.54 5.25 3.42
N SER A 96 -16.74 4.36 4.39
CA SER A 96 -18.07 4.12 4.99
C SER A 96 -18.52 5.21 5.97
N LYS A 97 -17.61 6.04 6.49
CA LYS A 97 -17.88 7.03 7.55
C LYS A 97 -17.21 8.37 7.26
N PRO A 98 -17.80 9.50 7.72
CA PRO A 98 -17.18 10.83 7.59
C PRO A 98 -15.79 10.88 8.22
N LEU A 99 -14.88 11.62 7.58
CA LEU A 99 -13.48 11.78 8.02
C LEU A 99 -13.21 13.11 8.71
N GLU A 100 -14.20 14.01 8.79
CA GLU A 100 -14.03 15.32 9.40
C GLU A 100 -13.48 15.21 10.82
N GLY A 101 -12.42 15.96 11.09
CA GLY A 101 -11.74 16.01 12.38
C GLY A 101 -10.94 14.76 12.78
N LYS A 102 -10.89 13.72 11.93
CA LYS A 102 -10.17 12.47 12.21
C LYS A 102 -8.74 12.52 11.70
N HIS A 103 -7.88 11.73 12.32
CA HIS A 103 -6.52 11.50 11.83
C HIS A 103 -6.53 10.32 10.86
N VAL A 104 -6.19 10.58 9.59
CA VAL A 104 -6.25 9.59 8.50
C VAL A 104 -4.85 9.11 8.15
N ILE A 105 -4.69 7.80 8.03
CA ILE A 105 -3.50 7.15 7.48
C ILE A 105 -3.95 6.37 6.24
N VAL A 106 -3.51 6.81 5.06
CA VAL A 106 -3.73 6.10 3.80
C VAL A 106 -2.66 5.04 3.64
N VAL A 107 -3.06 3.82 3.30
CA VAL A 107 -2.16 2.68 3.07
C VAL A 107 -2.22 2.28 1.61
N GLU A 108 -1.06 2.31 0.95
CA GLU A 108 -0.87 2.01 -0.46
C GLU A 108 0.19 0.92 -0.64
N ASP A 109 0.04 0.07 -1.64
CA ASP A 109 1.02 -0.95 -1.97
C ASP A 109 2.25 -0.35 -2.65
N ILE A 110 2.06 0.55 -3.61
CA ILE A 110 3.15 1.16 -4.37
C ILE A 110 2.86 2.60 -4.78
N VAL A 111 3.83 3.48 -4.58
CA VAL A 111 3.88 4.80 -5.22
C VAL A 111 4.81 4.70 -6.43
N ASP A 112 4.21 4.71 -7.61
CA ASP A 112 4.90 4.67 -8.92
C ASP A 112 5.00 6.11 -9.49
N THR A 113 4.10 6.52 -10.40
CA THR A 113 4.09 7.89 -10.96
C THR A 113 3.62 8.94 -9.97
N GLY A 114 2.90 8.56 -8.94
CA GLY A 114 2.34 9.44 -7.93
C GLY A 114 0.97 10.06 -8.27
N HIS A 115 0.48 9.94 -9.50
CA HIS A 115 -0.78 10.56 -9.92
C HIS A 115 -1.98 10.07 -9.10
N THR A 116 -2.13 8.76 -8.96
CA THR A 116 -3.25 8.14 -8.23
C THR A 116 -3.27 8.57 -6.77
N VAL A 117 -2.12 8.50 -6.12
CA VAL A 117 -1.99 8.86 -4.70
C VAL A 117 -2.20 10.35 -4.49
N HIS A 118 -1.66 11.20 -5.37
CA HIS A 118 -1.87 12.64 -5.32
C HIS A 118 -3.36 12.99 -5.39
N TYR A 119 -4.07 12.47 -6.41
CA TYR A 119 -5.52 12.66 -6.54
C TYR A 119 -6.28 12.18 -5.28
N LEU A 120 -5.92 11.02 -4.76
CA LEU A 120 -6.55 10.45 -3.57
C LEU A 120 -6.37 11.36 -2.35
N LEU A 121 -5.15 11.82 -2.10
CA LEU A 121 -4.86 12.69 -0.94
C LEU A 121 -5.59 14.04 -1.07
N GLU A 122 -5.67 14.63 -2.27
CA GLU A 122 -6.45 15.85 -2.51
C GLU A 122 -7.94 15.62 -2.26
N ASN A 123 -8.50 14.51 -2.76
CA ASN A 123 -9.91 14.15 -2.52
C ASN A 123 -10.20 13.99 -1.03
N LEU A 124 -9.35 13.25 -0.30
CA LEU A 124 -9.50 13.07 1.14
C LEU A 124 -9.36 14.38 1.92
N ALA A 125 -8.50 15.30 1.48
CA ALA A 125 -8.33 16.62 2.10
C ALA A 125 -9.62 17.45 2.08
N THR A 126 -10.45 17.32 1.02
CA THR A 126 -11.75 18.02 0.95
C THR A 126 -12.72 17.62 2.06
N ARG A 127 -12.49 16.48 2.70
CA ARG A 127 -13.33 15.94 3.79
C ARG A 127 -12.93 16.45 5.17
N ARG A 128 -12.01 17.43 5.22
CA ARG A 128 -11.57 18.15 6.44
C ARG A 128 -11.08 17.24 7.57
N PRO A 129 -10.22 16.25 7.30
CA PRO A 129 -9.60 15.48 8.38
C PRO A 129 -8.66 16.37 9.21
N ALA A 130 -8.39 15.98 10.46
CA ALA A 130 -7.42 16.67 11.32
C ALA A 130 -5.97 16.52 10.80
N SER A 131 -5.68 15.39 10.17
CA SER A 131 -4.43 15.15 9.45
C SER A 131 -4.59 14.02 8.43
N ILE A 132 -3.76 14.03 7.39
CA ILE A 132 -3.59 12.92 6.45
C ILE A 132 -2.11 12.57 6.39
N LYS A 133 -1.79 11.28 6.52
CA LYS A 133 -0.46 10.72 6.28
C LYS A 133 -0.55 9.53 5.35
N LEU A 134 0.54 9.28 4.60
CA LEU A 134 0.66 8.18 3.65
C LEU A 134 1.65 7.14 4.16
N ALA A 135 1.20 5.88 4.22
CA ALA A 135 2.03 4.71 4.37
C ALA A 135 2.08 3.97 3.03
N ALA A 136 3.26 3.81 2.45
CA ALA A 136 3.46 3.08 1.20
C ALA A 136 4.46 1.94 1.41
N LEU A 137 4.11 0.73 0.96
CA LEU A 137 5.03 -0.40 1.04
C LEU A 137 6.21 -0.18 0.10
N LEU A 138 5.94 0.20 -1.15
CA LEU A 138 6.95 0.39 -2.18
C LEU A 138 6.92 1.81 -2.76
N HIS A 139 8.10 2.29 -3.15
CA HIS A 139 8.27 3.55 -3.87
C HIS A 139 9.27 3.40 -5.01
N LYS A 140 8.89 3.88 -6.21
CA LYS A 140 9.75 3.96 -7.40
C LYS A 140 10.09 5.42 -7.70
N PRO A 141 11.14 5.99 -7.12
CA PRO A 141 11.48 7.41 -7.30
C PRO A 141 11.79 7.77 -8.76
N GLU A 142 12.37 6.84 -9.54
CA GLU A 142 12.71 7.05 -10.95
C GLU A 142 11.48 7.25 -11.85
N ARG A 143 10.31 6.78 -11.41
CA ARG A 143 9.06 6.89 -12.15
C ARG A 143 8.16 8.04 -11.68
N GLN A 144 8.54 8.69 -10.60
CA GLN A 144 7.71 9.69 -9.95
C GLN A 144 7.59 10.96 -10.81
N GLU A 145 6.40 11.25 -11.29
CA GLU A 145 6.03 12.45 -12.04
C GLU A 145 5.33 13.49 -11.16
N ARG A 146 4.55 13.02 -10.17
CA ARG A 146 3.92 13.85 -9.15
C ARG A 146 4.57 13.60 -7.80
N GLN A 147 5.13 14.66 -7.21
CA GLN A 147 5.70 14.55 -5.87
C GLN A 147 4.60 14.29 -4.85
N VAL A 148 4.77 13.21 -4.08
CA VAL A 148 3.91 12.83 -2.98
C VAL A 148 4.80 12.60 -1.76
N LYS A 149 4.42 13.19 -0.63
CA LYS A 149 5.12 12.93 0.62
C LYS A 149 4.67 11.58 1.17
N ILE A 150 5.61 10.65 1.28
CA ILE A 150 5.40 9.37 1.96
C ILE A 150 5.89 9.53 3.40
N ASP A 151 4.99 9.42 4.38
CA ASP A 151 5.32 9.59 5.80
C ASP A 151 5.88 8.29 6.41
N TYR A 152 5.40 7.13 5.90
CA TYR A 152 5.79 5.80 6.35
C TYR A 152 6.14 4.95 5.13
N LEU A 153 7.40 4.95 4.77
CA LEU A 153 7.90 4.22 3.60
C LEU A 153 8.43 2.84 4.01
N GLY A 154 7.96 1.79 3.34
CA GLY A 154 8.53 0.45 3.42
C GLY A 154 9.89 0.38 2.73
N PHE A 155 9.89 0.32 1.41
CA PHE A 155 11.09 0.12 0.61
C PHE A 155 11.11 1.02 -0.62
N THR A 156 12.30 1.51 -0.96
CA THR A 156 12.58 2.10 -2.27
C THR A 156 13.06 0.99 -3.21
N ILE A 157 12.48 0.91 -4.39
CA ILE A 157 12.83 -0.12 -5.39
C ILE A 157 13.19 0.53 -6.74
N PRO A 158 14.01 -0.14 -7.57
CA PRO A 158 14.28 0.29 -8.94
C PRO A 158 13.02 0.16 -9.80
N ASN A 159 13.07 0.75 -11.01
CA ASN A 159 11.97 0.64 -11.98
C ASN A 159 11.87 -0.78 -12.56
N LYS A 160 11.31 -1.70 -11.79
CA LYS A 160 10.98 -3.08 -12.21
C LYS A 160 9.49 -3.34 -12.09
N PHE A 161 8.95 -4.21 -12.94
CA PHE A 161 7.60 -4.70 -12.78
C PHE A 161 7.57 -5.74 -11.65
N VAL A 162 6.88 -5.40 -10.56
CA VAL A 162 6.88 -6.18 -9.32
C VAL A 162 5.52 -6.86 -9.07
N VAL A 163 5.55 -8.00 -8.40
CA VAL A 163 4.40 -8.82 -8.03
C VAL A 163 4.58 -9.38 -6.62
N GLY A 164 3.49 -9.82 -6.04
CA GLY A 164 3.49 -10.44 -4.71
C GLY A 164 3.14 -9.49 -3.59
N TYR A 165 2.82 -10.05 -2.44
CA TYR A 165 2.40 -9.34 -1.23
C TYR A 165 1.33 -8.27 -1.47
N GLY A 166 0.32 -8.63 -2.29
CA GLY A 166 -0.78 -7.74 -2.70
C GLY A 166 -0.70 -7.25 -4.14
N LEU A 167 0.50 -7.04 -4.69
CA LEU A 167 0.70 -6.65 -6.09
C LEU A 167 0.44 -7.81 -7.06
N ASP A 168 -0.01 -7.48 -8.26
CA ASP A 168 -0.44 -8.48 -9.24
C ASP A 168 0.11 -8.26 -10.65
N VAL A 169 -0.07 -9.33 -11.44
CA VAL A 169 -0.09 -9.29 -12.90
C VAL A 169 -1.34 -10.04 -13.38
N GLY A 170 -2.24 -9.36 -14.09
CA GLY A 170 -3.47 -9.96 -14.56
C GLY A 170 -4.37 -10.53 -13.45
N GLN A 171 -4.42 -9.91 -12.27
CA GLN A 171 -5.13 -10.34 -11.07
C GLN A 171 -4.54 -11.58 -10.37
N LEU A 172 -3.36 -12.07 -10.77
CA LEU A 172 -2.70 -13.23 -10.20
C LEU A 172 -1.51 -12.81 -9.33
N TYR A 173 -1.01 -13.73 -8.51
CA TYR A 173 0.22 -13.63 -7.69
C TYR A 173 0.17 -12.68 -6.49
N ARG A 174 -0.97 -12.05 -6.18
CA ARG A 174 -1.10 -11.22 -4.96
C ARG A 174 -0.79 -11.98 -3.66
N ASN A 175 -0.97 -13.29 -3.68
CA ASN A 175 -0.79 -14.21 -2.55
C ASN A 175 0.65 -14.67 -2.32
N LEU A 176 1.62 -14.27 -3.14
CA LEU A 176 3.04 -14.53 -2.86
C LEU A 176 3.46 -13.83 -1.56
N PRO A 177 4.19 -14.49 -0.65
CA PRO A 177 4.57 -13.89 0.63
C PRO A 177 5.74 -12.89 0.53
N PHE A 178 6.34 -12.76 -0.63
CA PHE A 178 7.50 -11.90 -0.95
C PHE A 178 7.17 -10.95 -2.09
N ILE A 179 8.01 -9.95 -2.33
CA ILE A 179 7.97 -9.14 -3.55
C ILE A 179 8.96 -9.73 -4.56
N GLY A 180 8.44 -10.13 -5.71
CA GLY A 180 9.24 -10.59 -6.85
C GLY A 180 9.16 -9.61 -8.01
N TYR A 181 10.03 -9.76 -9.00
CA TYR A 181 9.98 -9.05 -10.29
C TYR A 181 10.05 -10.04 -11.44
N VAL A 182 9.42 -9.69 -12.56
CA VAL A 182 9.42 -10.50 -13.78
C VAL A 182 10.80 -10.46 -14.41
N VAL A 183 11.41 -11.63 -14.63
CA VAL A 183 12.73 -11.73 -15.25
C VAL A 183 12.58 -11.53 -16.75
N GLY A 184 13.28 -10.53 -17.31
CA GLY A 184 13.24 -10.26 -18.77
C GLY A 184 12.12 -9.32 -19.24
N ALA A 185 11.39 -8.66 -18.32
CA ALA A 185 10.43 -7.61 -18.63
C ALA A 185 11.10 -6.22 -18.61
#